data_b9be5a2974901d11df812919fad4f598
#
_entry.id   b9be5a2974901d11df812919fad4f598
#
_cell.length_a   1.000
_cell.length_b   1.000
_cell.length_c   1.000
_cell.angle_alpha   90.00
_cell.angle_beta   90.00
_cell.angle_gamma   90.00
#
_symmetry.space_group_name_H-M   'P 1'
#
loop_
_entity.id
_entity.type
_entity.pdbx_description
1 polymer ?
#
loop_
_entity_poly.entity_id
_entity_poly.type
_entity_poly.pdbx_seq_one_letter_code
_entity_poly.pdbx_strand_id
1 'polypeptide(L)'
;RIIMSDIFDSRDLLDELKTLDKEEDEERIKAIEELIEEVEEDNFEMGVTFIRENYWVQYCEDTAYDFGYLDRQDDSNPLHYHIDWQGWADAVEMDYSQIDFDGDTYYWRA
;
A
#
# COMPACT_ATOMS: atom_id res chain seq x y z
N ARG A 1 -18.27 -0.77 -10.09
CA ARG A 1 -16.90 -1.11 -9.72
C ARG A 1 -16.33 -0.07 -8.74
N ILE A 2 -15.72 -0.55 -7.69
CA ILE A 2 -15.06 0.30 -6.71
C ILE A 2 -13.65 0.62 -7.19
N ILE A 3 -13.32 1.92 -7.23
CA ILE A 3 -11.99 2.38 -7.63
C ILE A 3 -11.15 2.50 -6.37
N MET A 4 -10.05 1.73 -6.32
CA MET A 4 -9.12 1.78 -5.21
C MET A 4 -8.12 2.92 -5.39
N SER A 5 -7.77 3.60 -4.31
CA SER A 5 -6.68 4.56 -4.33
C SER A 5 -5.33 3.82 -4.38
N ASP A 6 -4.25 4.54 -4.70
CA ASP A 6 -2.90 3.95 -4.75
C ASP A 6 -2.42 3.44 -3.39
N ILE A 7 -2.98 3.98 -2.32
CA ILE A 7 -2.71 3.55 -0.95
C ILE A 7 -4.05 3.32 -0.27
N PHE A 8 -4.22 2.18 0.39
CA PHE A 8 -5.42 1.93 1.19
C PHE A 8 -5.10 1.08 2.41
N ASP A 9 -5.98 1.15 3.40
CA ASP A 9 -5.88 0.39 4.64
C ASP A 9 -6.77 -0.85 4.56
N SER A 10 -6.30 -1.97 5.10
CA SER A 10 -7.08 -3.23 5.13
C SER A 10 -8.45 -3.05 5.78
N ARG A 11 -8.56 -2.17 6.76
CA ARG A 11 -9.85 -1.92 7.44
C ARG A 11 -10.89 -1.32 6.51
N ASP A 12 -10.47 -0.60 5.47
CA ASP A 12 -11.38 -0.08 4.45
C ASP A 12 -12.06 -1.22 3.69
N LEU A 13 -11.32 -2.30 3.43
CA LEU A 13 -11.88 -3.49 2.79
C LEU A 13 -12.81 -4.25 3.71
N LEU A 14 -12.53 -4.29 5.01
CA LEU A 14 -13.45 -4.89 5.98
C LEU A 14 -14.78 -4.14 6.02
N ASP A 15 -14.74 -2.81 5.97
CA ASP A 15 -15.94 -1.99 5.91
C ASP A 15 -16.70 -2.22 4.61
N GLU A 16 -15.99 -2.34 3.51
CA GLU A 16 -16.58 -2.65 2.19
C GLU A 16 -17.33 -3.98 2.24
N LEU A 17 -16.74 -5.03 2.83
CA LEU A 17 -17.38 -6.34 2.93
C LEU A 17 -18.77 -6.30 3.59
N LYS A 18 -18.96 -5.39 4.54
CA LYS A 18 -20.25 -5.25 5.23
C LYS A 18 -21.35 -4.73 4.33
N THR A 19 -20.99 -4.09 3.21
CA THR A 19 -21.93 -3.47 2.28
C THR A 19 -22.15 -4.30 1.02
N LEU A 20 -21.32 -5.32 0.77
CA LEU A 20 -21.38 -6.12 -0.45
C LEU A 20 -22.50 -7.18 -0.41
N ASP A 21 -23.13 -7.39 -1.57
CA ASP A 21 -24.15 -8.41 -1.75
C ASP A 21 -23.50 -9.75 -2.11
N LYS A 22 -23.84 -10.81 -1.39
CA LYS A 22 -23.25 -12.14 -1.59
C LYS A 22 -23.47 -12.72 -2.98
N GLU A 23 -24.58 -12.35 -3.63
CA GLU A 23 -24.89 -12.87 -4.95
C GLU A 23 -24.32 -12.01 -6.08
N GLU A 24 -24.44 -10.67 -5.95
CA GLU A 24 -24.02 -9.75 -7.00
C GLU A 24 -22.52 -9.45 -6.97
N ASP A 25 -21.91 -9.47 -5.78
CA ASP A 25 -20.53 -9.08 -5.56
C ASP A 25 -19.63 -10.27 -5.21
N GLU A 26 -20.02 -11.47 -5.62
CA GLU A 26 -19.30 -12.71 -5.28
C GLU A 26 -17.83 -12.66 -5.60
N GLU A 27 -17.45 -12.18 -6.77
CA GLU A 27 -16.03 -12.10 -7.17
C GLU A 27 -15.24 -11.13 -6.29
N ARG A 28 -15.84 -10.00 -5.95
CA ARG A 28 -15.21 -9.00 -5.09
C ARG A 28 -15.02 -9.54 -3.68
N ILE A 29 -16.06 -10.17 -3.14
CA ILE A 29 -16.02 -10.79 -1.81
C ILE A 29 -14.92 -11.85 -1.76
N LYS A 30 -14.86 -12.71 -2.77
CA LYS A 30 -13.85 -13.75 -2.85
C LYS A 30 -12.44 -13.18 -2.90
N ALA A 31 -12.22 -12.14 -3.69
CA ALA A 31 -10.92 -11.48 -3.79
C ALA A 31 -10.46 -10.90 -2.44
N ILE A 32 -11.37 -10.27 -1.71
CA ILE A 32 -11.06 -9.71 -0.40
C ILE A 32 -10.79 -10.83 0.62
N GLU A 33 -11.59 -11.89 0.60
CA GLU A 33 -11.39 -13.04 1.50
C GLU A 33 -10.05 -13.73 1.26
N GLU A 34 -9.63 -13.87 0.01
CA GLU A 34 -8.32 -14.43 -0.33
C GLU A 34 -7.18 -13.52 0.18
N LEU A 35 -7.37 -12.21 0.09
CA LEU A 35 -6.41 -11.25 0.61
C LEU A 35 -6.27 -11.37 2.13
N ILE A 36 -7.40 -11.48 2.83
CA ILE A 36 -7.43 -11.67 4.28
C ILE A 36 -6.69 -12.94 4.67
N GLU A 37 -6.91 -14.04 3.94
CA GLU A 37 -6.27 -15.32 4.21
C GLU A 37 -4.75 -15.22 4.07
N GLU A 38 -4.27 -14.55 3.04
CA GLU A 38 -2.83 -14.43 2.79
C GLU A 38 -2.13 -13.50 3.78
N VAL A 39 -2.76 -12.39 4.15
CA VAL A 39 -2.22 -11.41 5.09
C VAL A 39 -2.42 -11.83 6.54
N GLU A 40 -3.37 -12.70 6.79
CA GLU A 40 -3.86 -13.17 8.08
C GLU A 40 -4.88 -12.20 8.69
N GLU A 41 -5.94 -12.77 9.24
CA GLU A 41 -7.08 -12.03 9.77
C GLU A 41 -6.71 -11.02 10.86
N ASP A 42 -5.84 -11.42 11.79
CA ASP A 42 -5.44 -10.54 12.90
C ASP A 42 -4.73 -9.29 12.40
N ASN A 43 -3.82 -9.44 11.43
CA ASN A 43 -3.13 -8.33 10.81
C ASN A 43 -4.10 -7.41 10.06
N PHE A 44 -5.07 -8.02 9.38
CA PHE A 44 -6.07 -7.29 8.60
C PHE A 44 -6.96 -6.42 9.50
N GLU A 45 -7.35 -6.96 10.65
CA GLU A 45 -8.18 -6.24 11.62
C GLU A 45 -7.42 -5.11 12.32
N MET A 46 -6.13 -5.29 12.57
CA MET A 46 -5.28 -4.27 13.18
C MET A 46 -4.98 -3.11 12.23
N GLY A 47 -5.05 -3.36 10.94
CA GLY A 47 -4.79 -2.38 9.91
C GLY A 47 -3.44 -2.57 9.24
N VAL A 48 -3.48 -2.97 7.96
CA VAL A 48 -2.31 -3.09 7.11
C VAL A 48 -2.47 -2.12 5.96
N THR A 49 -1.41 -1.37 5.66
CA THR A 49 -1.40 -0.44 4.54
C THR A 49 -0.92 -1.17 3.30
N PHE A 50 -1.69 -1.04 2.22
CA PHE A 50 -1.34 -1.58 0.91
C PHE A 50 -0.96 -0.43 -0.01
N ILE A 51 0.18 -0.54 -0.68
CA ILE A 51 0.70 0.49 -1.58
C ILE A 51 0.82 -0.12 -2.97
N ARG A 52 0.14 0.48 -3.96
CA ARG A 52 0.19 0.00 -5.34
C ARG A 52 1.60 0.10 -5.89
N GLU A 53 2.02 -0.90 -6.67
CA GLU A 53 3.37 -0.99 -7.22
C GLU A 53 3.79 0.26 -7.97
N ASN A 54 2.90 0.81 -8.81
CA ASN A 54 3.22 1.99 -9.59
C ASN A 54 3.36 3.28 -8.76
N TYR A 55 2.94 3.25 -7.50
CA TYR A 55 3.07 4.37 -6.57
C TYR A 55 4.20 4.16 -5.56
N TRP A 56 4.86 3.01 -5.57
CA TRP A 56 5.81 2.60 -4.55
C TRP A 56 6.98 3.57 -4.38
N VAL A 57 7.62 3.98 -5.47
CA VAL A 57 8.77 4.91 -5.42
C VAL A 57 8.34 6.24 -4.80
N GLN A 58 7.18 6.76 -5.22
CA GLN A 58 6.64 8.01 -4.67
C GLN A 58 6.32 7.87 -3.18
N TYR A 59 5.74 6.74 -2.78
CA TYR A 59 5.47 6.46 -1.38
C TYR A 59 6.74 6.47 -0.54
N CYS A 60 7.81 5.84 -1.03
CA CYS A 60 9.09 5.81 -0.33
C CYS A 60 9.72 7.20 -0.23
N GLU A 61 9.59 8.02 -1.27
CA GLU A 61 10.02 9.41 -1.25
C GLU A 61 9.26 10.20 -0.18
N ASP A 62 7.93 10.10 -0.19
CA ASP A 62 7.08 10.80 0.78
C ASP A 62 7.40 10.40 2.22
N THR A 63 7.60 9.11 2.48
CA THR A 63 7.91 8.65 3.83
C THR A 63 9.30 9.08 4.30
N ALA A 64 10.26 9.25 3.39
CA ALA A 64 11.59 9.76 3.74
C ALA A 64 11.49 11.18 4.32
N TYR A 65 10.60 12.01 3.77
CA TYR A 65 10.34 13.33 4.32
C TYR A 65 9.52 13.27 5.61
N ASP A 66 8.48 12.43 5.64
CA ASP A 66 7.59 12.30 6.80
C ASP A 66 8.33 11.80 8.03
N PHE A 67 9.31 10.91 7.87
CA PHE A 67 10.12 10.39 8.97
C PHE A 67 11.29 11.30 9.34
N GLY A 68 11.44 12.42 8.65
CA GLY A 68 12.46 13.39 8.98
C GLY A 68 13.86 13.08 8.47
N TYR A 69 14.00 12.12 7.55
CA TYR A 69 15.30 11.84 6.93
C TYR A 69 15.77 13.01 6.06
N LEU A 70 14.80 13.74 5.51
CA LEU A 70 15.03 14.92 4.69
C LEU A 70 14.01 16.01 5.07
N ASP A 71 14.41 17.27 4.91
CA ASP A 71 13.54 18.40 5.19
C ASP A 71 12.99 18.99 3.87
N ARG A 72 11.67 18.88 3.66
CA ARG A 72 11.02 19.45 2.47
C ARG A 72 11.18 20.97 2.37
N GLN A 73 11.35 21.65 3.50
CA GLN A 73 11.43 23.09 3.55
C GLN A 73 12.82 23.62 3.24
N ASP A 74 13.81 22.75 3.17
CA ASP A 74 15.17 23.12 2.83
C ASP A 74 15.40 23.10 1.32
N ASP A 75 14.82 24.08 0.62
CA ASP A 75 14.95 24.20 -0.84
C ASP A 75 16.38 24.50 -1.28
N SER A 76 17.23 24.93 -0.37
CA SER A 76 18.63 25.28 -0.67
C SER A 76 19.55 24.07 -0.71
N ASN A 77 19.07 22.89 -0.28
CA ASN A 77 19.89 21.69 -0.27
C ASN A 77 19.94 21.03 -1.67
N PRO A 78 21.08 21.14 -2.39
CA PRO A 78 21.15 20.58 -3.75
C PRO A 78 21.09 19.05 -3.77
N LEU A 79 21.31 18.38 -2.64
CA LEU A 79 21.26 16.92 -2.57
C LEU A 79 19.87 16.37 -2.87
N HIS A 80 18.81 17.17 -2.69
CA HIS A 80 17.45 16.75 -3.04
C HIS A 80 17.30 16.38 -4.51
N TYR A 81 18.11 16.97 -5.41
CA TYR A 81 18.06 16.72 -6.84
C TYR A 81 18.93 15.53 -7.27
N HIS A 82 19.71 14.99 -6.36
CA HIS A 82 20.66 13.91 -6.64
C HIS A 82 20.35 12.61 -5.92
N ILE A 83 19.18 12.52 -5.30
CA ILE A 83 18.78 11.31 -4.57
C ILE A 83 18.31 10.24 -5.57
N ASP A 84 18.88 9.06 -5.44
CA ASP A 84 18.43 7.89 -6.21
C ASP A 84 17.20 7.29 -5.51
N TRP A 85 16.03 7.83 -5.82
CA TRP A 85 14.77 7.40 -5.23
C TRP A 85 14.43 5.95 -5.57
N GLN A 86 14.79 5.49 -6.77
CA GLN A 86 14.57 4.09 -7.13
C GLN A 86 15.42 3.16 -6.26
N GLY A 87 16.68 3.49 -6.05
CA GLY A 87 17.57 2.72 -5.17
C GLY A 87 17.09 2.71 -3.73
N TRP A 88 16.59 3.85 -3.23
CA TRP A 88 16.00 3.95 -1.90
C TRP A 88 14.75 3.05 -1.80
N ALA A 89 13.87 3.12 -2.79
CA ALA A 89 12.66 2.29 -2.84
C ALA A 89 13.00 0.80 -2.89
N ASP A 90 14.00 0.41 -3.66
CA ASP A 90 14.45 -0.99 -3.74
C ASP A 90 14.96 -1.49 -2.38
N ALA A 91 15.66 -0.64 -1.65
CA ALA A 91 16.14 -1.00 -0.30
C ALA A 91 14.99 -1.15 0.69
N VAL A 92 14.02 -0.26 0.66
CA VAL A 92 12.85 -0.32 1.56
C VAL A 92 11.99 -1.55 1.24
N GLU A 93 11.88 -1.91 -0.04
CA GLU A 93 11.10 -3.05 -0.51
C GLU A 93 11.52 -4.37 0.15
N MET A 94 12.77 -4.50 0.56
CA MET A 94 13.29 -5.72 1.18
C MET A 94 12.53 -6.11 2.45
N ASP A 95 11.92 -5.14 3.13
CA ASP A 95 11.14 -5.36 4.35
C ASP A 95 9.66 -5.57 4.10
N TYR A 96 9.24 -5.52 2.83
CA TYR A 96 7.84 -5.61 2.43
C TYR A 96 7.56 -6.89 1.65
N SER A 97 6.31 -7.33 1.69
CA SER A 97 5.80 -8.43 0.86
C SER A 97 4.99 -7.87 -0.29
N GLN A 98 4.83 -8.67 -1.33
CA GLN A 98 3.99 -8.33 -2.48
C GLN A 98 2.77 -9.22 -2.51
N ILE A 99 1.65 -8.67 -2.98
CA ILE A 99 0.41 -9.41 -3.16
C ILE A 99 -0.34 -8.85 -4.36
N ASP A 100 -0.97 -9.73 -5.12
CA ASP A 100 -1.82 -9.34 -6.24
C ASP A 100 -3.27 -9.23 -5.76
N PHE A 101 -3.92 -8.14 -6.13
CA PHE A 101 -5.31 -7.89 -5.77
C PHE A 101 -5.97 -7.02 -6.84
N ASP A 102 -7.11 -7.46 -7.34
CA ASP A 102 -7.92 -6.74 -8.33
C ASP A 102 -7.12 -6.34 -9.58
N GLY A 103 -6.21 -7.22 -10.01
CA GLY A 103 -5.41 -7.00 -11.22
C GLY A 103 -4.16 -6.16 -11.04
N ASP A 104 -3.89 -5.69 -9.84
CA ASP A 104 -2.72 -4.88 -9.54
C ASP A 104 -1.86 -5.55 -8.47
N THR A 105 -0.57 -5.21 -8.43
CA THR A 105 0.35 -5.66 -7.40
C THR A 105 0.49 -4.57 -6.33
N TYR A 106 0.47 -4.99 -5.07
CA TYR A 106 0.59 -4.11 -3.91
C TYR A 106 1.72 -4.56 -3.02
N TYR A 107 2.38 -3.60 -2.37
CA TYR A 107 3.33 -3.86 -1.29
C TYR A 107 2.63 -3.72 0.05
N TRP A 108 2.98 -4.58 1.01
CA TRP A 108 2.42 -4.52 2.35
C TRP A 108 3.41 -5.07 3.38
N ARG A 109 3.20 -4.68 4.63
CA ARG A 109 3.97 -5.17 5.76
C ARG A 109 3.06 -5.21 6.99
N ALA A 110 3.17 -6.28 7.77
CA ALA A 110 2.44 -6.40 9.03
C ALA A 110 3.09 -5.58 10.14
#